data_420b3513e05e672cdc5200373caa304c
#
_entry.id   420b3513e05e672cdc5200373caa304c
#
_cell.length_a   1.000
_cell.length_b   1.000
_cell.length_c   1.000
_cell.angle_alpha   90.00
_cell.angle_beta   90.00
_cell.angle_gamma   90.00
#
_symmetry.space_group_name_H-M   'P 1'
#
loop_
_entity.id
_entity.type
_entity.pdbx_description
1 polymer ?
#
loop_
_entity_poly.entity_id
_entity_poly.type
_entity_poly.pdbx_seq_one_letter_code
_entity_poly.pdbx_strand_id
1 'polypeptide(L)'
;LAYLRLRGFDRARIVEYLGIERPNLFGLAIAVGGAVATFAVALTLSAVVASSGVEPAQNQGAAVAMQNPAIIPAIVLAMFLVVGPCEEFLFRGVVQSRLRESLSAAPAIVVASAVFAPAHVISLSGGGASGVAIAIGLLVFPSLLFGVVYEYTGNLVVVALMHALYNSILLSLLYIVIAYGPELENAAANGATLLPV
;
A
#
# COMPACT_ATOMS: atom_id res chain seq x y z
N LEU A 1 14.13 1.52 -15.27
CA LEU A 1 15.02 0.67 -16.12
C LEU A 1 16.16 1.49 -16.73
N ALA A 2 15.90 2.67 -17.34
CA ALA A 2 16.94 3.52 -17.96
C ALA A 2 18.09 3.83 -16.98
N TYR A 3 17.80 4.21 -15.74
CA TYR A 3 18.80 4.46 -14.71
C TYR A 3 19.74 3.25 -14.48
N LEU A 4 19.22 2.03 -14.37
CA LEU A 4 20.04 0.83 -14.16
C LEU A 4 20.86 0.50 -15.43
N ARG A 5 20.32 0.74 -16.62
CA ARG A 5 21.07 0.62 -17.87
C ARG A 5 22.23 1.62 -17.98
N LEU A 6 22.00 2.87 -17.57
CA LEU A 6 23.06 3.90 -17.52
C LEU A 6 24.17 3.53 -16.51
N ARG A 7 23.86 2.75 -15.47
CA ARG A 7 24.86 2.16 -14.56
C ARG A 7 25.61 0.96 -15.16
N GLY A 8 25.36 0.60 -16.42
CA GLY A 8 26.01 -0.51 -17.08
C GLY A 8 25.44 -1.89 -16.72
N PHE A 9 24.24 -1.96 -16.12
CA PHE A 9 23.62 -3.24 -15.80
C PHE A 9 22.99 -3.84 -17.05
N ASP A 10 23.32 -5.10 -17.36
CA ASP A 10 22.60 -5.90 -18.33
C ASP A 10 21.26 -6.39 -17.75
N ARG A 11 20.50 -7.15 -18.55
CA ARG A 11 19.18 -7.63 -18.13
C ARG A 11 19.27 -8.60 -16.94
N ALA A 12 20.23 -9.51 -16.95
CA ALA A 12 20.38 -10.51 -15.91
C ALA A 12 20.72 -9.84 -14.57
N ARG A 13 21.68 -8.91 -14.59
CA ARG A 13 22.07 -8.12 -13.42
C ARG A 13 20.96 -7.24 -12.89
N ILE A 14 20.08 -6.70 -13.76
CA ILE A 14 18.89 -5.94 -13.32
C ILE A 14 17.93 -6.84 -12.56
N VAL A 15 17.63 -8.04 -13.06
CA VAL A 15 16.74 -9.00 -12.43
C VAL A 15 17.29 -9.44 -11.06
N GLU A 16 18.59 -9.75 -10.99
CA GLU A 16 19.28 -10.09 -9.76
C GLU A 16 19.28 -8.92 -8.74
N TYR A 17 19.68 -7.73 -9.18
CA TYR A 17 19.75 -6.54 -8.33
C TYR A 17 18.40 -6.16 -7.71
N LEU A 18 17.32 -6.39 -8.45
CA LEU A 18 15.94 -6.10 -8.02
C LEU A 18 15.33 -7.26 -7.21
N GLY A 19 15.94 -8.44 -7.20
CA GLY A 19 15.36 -9.63 -6.60
C GLY A 19 14.05 -10.06 -7.28
N ILE A 20 14.01 -10.04 -8.61
CA ILE A 20 12.82 -10.48 -9.35
C ILE A 20 12.84 -12.00 -9.47
N GLU A 21 12.26 -12.67 -8.50
CA GLU A 21 12.23 -14.13 -8.42
C GLU A 21 10.80 -14.62 -8.17
N ARG A 22 10.50 -15.85 -8.60
CA ARG A 22 9.22 -16.49 -8.26
C ARG A 22 9.15 -16.73 -6.75
N PRO A 23 8.13 -16.20 -6.06
CA PRO A 23 8.00 -16.43 -4.64
C PRO A 23 7.70 -17.90 -4.36
N ASN A 24 8.39 -18.46 -3.36
CA ASN A 24 8.05 -19.77 -2.80
C ASN A 24 6.85 -19.66 -1.83
N LEU A 25 6.39 -20.77 -1.27
CA LEU A 25 5.25 -20.78 -0.34
C LEU A 25 5.47 -19.88 0.89
N PHE A 26 6.70 -19.81 1.40
CA PHE A 26 7.03 -18.93 2.51
C PHE A 26 6.95 -17.46 2.10
N GLY A 27 7.46 -17.09 0.92
CA GLY A 27 7.31 -15.74 0.36
C GLY A 27 5.85 -15.35 0.14
N LEU A 28 5.01 -16.27 -0.33
CA LEU A 28 3.57 -16.04 -0.45
C LEU A 28 2.90 -15.84 0.92
N ALA A 29 3.27 -16.64 1.92
CA ALA A 29 2.77 -16.47 3.29
C ALA A 29 3.18 -15.11 3.88
N ILE A 30 4.42 -14.65 3.62
CA ILE A 30 4.88 -13.30 4.02
C ILE A 30 4.07 -12.22 3.29
N ALA A 31 3.80 -12.37 2.00
CA ALA A 31 3.01 -11.38 1.25
C ALA A 31 1.59 -11.24 1.84
N VAL A 32 0.92 -12.36 2.10
CA VAL A 32 -0.42 -12.38 2.69
C VAL A 32 -0.41 -11.87 4.14
N GLY A 33 0.45 -12.45 4.99
CA GLY A 33 0.55 -12.06 6.40
C GLY A 33 0.98 -10.61 6.57
N GLY A 34 1.93 -10.16 5.74
CA GLY A 34 2.37 -8.77 5.69
C GLY A 34 1.27 -7.81 5.28
N ALA A 35 0.46 -8.16 4.27
CA ALA A 35 -0.69 -7.35 3.84
C ALA A 35 -1.72 -7.20 4.98
N VAL A 36 -2.06 -8.31 5.66
CA VAL A 36 -2.98 -8.30 6.81
C VAL A 36 -2.40 -7.47 7.97
N ALA A 37 -1.12 -7.63 8.28
CA ALA A 37 -0.46 -6.85 9.34
C ALA A 37 -0.44 -5.35 8.98
N THR A 38 -0.13 -5.01 7.73
CA THR A 38 -0.16 -3.62 7.25
C THR A 38 -1.56 -3.02 7.36
N PHE A 39 -2.58 -3.79 6.99
CA PHE A 39 -3.98 -3.37 7.12
C PHE A 39 -4.37 -3.14 8.58
N ALA A 40 -4.00 -4.03 9.50
CA ALA A 40 -4.28 -3.88 10.93
C ALA A 40 -3.62 -2.62 11.52
N VAL A 41 -2.37 -2.34 11.15
CA VAL A 41 -1.67 -1.10 11.54
C VAL A 41 -2.37 0.12 10.96
N ALA A 42 -2.71 0.11 9.67
CA ALA A 42 -3.40 1.22 9.01
C ALA A 42 -4.76 1.49 9.65
N LEU A 43 -5.53 0.46 9.97
CA LEU A 43 -6.83 0.57 10.65
C LEU A 43 -6.68 1.19 12.04
N THR A 44 -5.69 0.74 12.82
CA THR A 44 -5.41 1.28 14.15
C THR A 44 -5.04 2.76 14.09
N LEU A 45 -4.14 3.13 13.17
CA LEU A 45 -3.73 4.52 12.98
C LEU A 45 -4.90 5.40 12.51
N SER A 46 -5.73 4.89 11.59
CA SER A 46 -6.93 5.59 11.14
C SER A 46 -7.92 5.84 12.27
N ALA A 47 -8.11 4.88 13.19
CA ALA A 47 -8.96 5.05 14.37
C ALA A 47 -8.39 6.13 15.32
N VAL A 48 -7.06 6.17 15.52
CA VAL A 48 -6.40 7.23 16.31
C VAL A 48 -6.59 8.60 15.65
N VAL A 49 -6.41 8.68 14.33
CA VAL A 49 -6.62 9.95 13.60
C VAL A 49 -8.08 10.39 13.67
N ALA A 50 -9.04 9.48 13.52
CA ALA A 50 -10.46 9.80 13.65
C ALA A 50 -10.81 10.40 15.02
N SER A 51 -10.16 9.95 16.09
CA SER A 51 -10.35 10.50 17.44
C SER A 51 -9.80 11.93 17.62
N SER A 52 -8.93 12.39 16.71
CA SER A 52 -8.36 13.74 16.75
C SER A 52 -9.29 14.82 16.18
N GLY A 53 -10.36 14.44 15.50
CA GLY A 53 -11.28 15.35 14.81
C GLY A 53 -10.71 16.02 13.55
N VAL A 54 -9.51 15.65 13.10
CA VAL A 54 -8.92 16.15 11.85
C VAL A 54 -9.21 15.18 10.72
N GLU A 55 -9.81 15.68 9.63
CA GLU A 55 -10.09 14.87 8.45
C GLU A 55 -8.83 14.76 7.56
N PRO A 56 -8.32 13.53 7.31
CA PRO A 56 -7.24 13.33 6.35
C PRO A 56 -7.67 13.72 4.93
N ALA A 57 -6.71 14.17 4.13
CA ALA A 57 -6.95 14.33 2.69
C ALA A 57 -7.30 12.98 2.06
N GLN A 58 -8.24 12.98 1.13
CA GLN A 58 -8.74 11.78 0.48
C GLN A 58 -7.87 11.39 -0.71
N ASN A 59 -7.69 10.10 -0.91
CA ASN A 59 -7.09 9.58 -2.14
C ASN A 59 -8.09 9.71 -3.31
N GLN A 60 -7.66 10.35 -4.40
CA GLN A 60 -8.52 10.59 -5.57
C GLN A 60 -9.03 9.30 -6.21
N GLY A 61 -8.21 8.23 -6.22
CA GLY A 61 -8.63 6.92 -6.72
C GLY A 61 -9.76 6.31 -5.88
N ALA A 62 -9.68 6.46 -4.56
CA ALA A 62 -10.77 6.05 -3.66
C ALA A 62 -12.03 6.92 -3.87
N ALA A 63 -11.87 8.23 -4.04
CA ALA A 63 -13.00 9.13 -4.31
C ALA A 63 -13.73 8.79 -5.61
N VAL A 64 -13.00 8.45 -6.67
CA VAL A 64 -13.58 7.97 -7.95
C VAL A 64 -14.28 6.62 -7.75
N ALA A 65 -13.69 5.70 -6.99
CA ALA A 65 -14.30 4.40 -6.68
C ALA A 65 -15.60 4.56 -5.86
N MET A 66 -15.67 5.54 -4.95
CA MET A 66 -16.90 5.86 -4.21
C MET A 66 -18.02 6.36 -5.13
N GLN A 67 -17.71 7.16 -6.15
CA GLN A 67 -18.68 7.67 -7.11
C GLN A 67 -19.14 6.60 -8.12
N ASN A 68 -18.27 5.65 -8.43
CA ASN A 68 -18.58 4.56 -9.37
C ASN A 68 -17.98 3.24 -8.86
N PRO A 69 -18.66 2.53 -7.94
CA PRO A 69 -18.14 1.27 -7.35
C PRO A 69 -17.90 0.16 -8.38
N ALA A 70 -18.55 0.21 -9.54
CA ALA A 70 -18.38 -0.79 -10.60
C ALA A 70 -16.95 -0.85 -11.16
N ILE A 71 -16.13 0.20 -10.95
CA ILE A 71 -14.72 0.20 -11.39
C ILE A 71 -13.76 -0.49 -10.40
N ILE A 72 -14.20 -0.78 -9.17
CA ILE A 72 -13.33 -1.35 -8.12
C ILE A 72 -12.61 -2.63 -8.57
N PRO A 73 -13.28 -3.60 -9.24
CA PRO A 73 -12.58 -4.79 -9.74
C PRO A 73 -11.45 -4.46 -10.73
N ALA A 74 -11.64 -3.46 -11.59
CA ALA A 74 -10.60 -3.02 -12.53
C ALA A 74 -9.43 -2.34 -11.80
N ILE A 75 -9.71 -1.54 -10.75
CA ILE A 75 -8.67 -0.93 -9.92
C ILE A 75 -7.89 -2.02 -9.17
N VAL A 76 -8.58 -3.02 -8.59
CA VAL A 76 -7.91 -4.17 -7.93
C VAL A 76 -6.98 -4.88 -8.90
N LEU A 77 -7.43 -5.16 -10.12
CA LEU A 77 -6.57 -5.76 -11.14
C LEU A 77 -5.35 -4.87 -11.45
N ALA A 78 -5.55 -3.56 -11.54
CA ALA A 78 -4.47 -2.61 -11.77
C ALA A 78 -3.46 -2.59 -10.59
N MET A 79 -3.89 -2.81 -9.34
CA MET A 79 -2.98 -2.93 -8.19
C MET A 79 -1.99 -4.08 -8.38
N PHE A 80 -2.43 -5.24 -8.90
CA PHE A 80 -1.56 -6.38 -9.13
C PHE A 80 -0.68 -6.25 -10.38
N LEU A 81 -1.18 -5.64 -11.44
CA LEU A 81 -0.49 -5.63 -12.74
C LEU A 81 0.37 -4.38 -12.95
N VAL A 82 0.03 -3.27 -12.31
CA VAL A 82 0.66 -1.97 -12.60
C VAL A 82 1.11 -1.28 -11.32
N VAL A 83 0.20 -0.91 -10.43
CA VAL A 83 0.52 0.01 -9.33
C VAL A 83 1.53 -0.62 -8.38
N GLY A 84 1.20 -1.76 -7.78
CA GLY A 84 2.11 -2.46 -6.85
C GLY A 84 3.47 -2.75 -7.49
N PRO A 85 3.54 -3.41 -8.66
CA PRO A 85 4.82 -3.67 -9.33
C PRO A 85 5.61 -2.41 -9.67
N CYS A 86 4.99 -1.35 -10.18
CA CYS A 86 5.70 -0.13 -10.58
C CYS A 86 6.21 0.66 -9.37
N GLU A 87 5.40 0.79 -8.33
CA GLU A 87 5.80 1.52 -7.12
C GLU A 87 6.88 0.76 -6.36
N GLU A 88 6.74 -0.55 -6.16
CA GLU A 88 7.77 -1.33 -5.49
C GLU A 88 9.06 -1.40 -6.30
N PHE A 89 8.98 -1.49 -7.63
CA PHE A 89 10.13 -1.36 -8.50
C PHE A 89 10.88 -0.04 -8.26
N LEU A 90 10.15 1.09 -8.19
CA LEU A 90 10.77 2.39 -8.01
C LEU A 90 11.34 2.54 -6.59
N PHE A 91 10.52 2.31 -5.57
CA PHE A 91 10.88 2.66 -4.19
C PHE A 91 11.75 1.62 -3.50
N ARG A 92 11.53 0.32 -3.73
CA ARG A 92 12.35 -0.76 -3.14
C ARG A 92 13.46 -1.18 -4.08
N GLY A 93 13.10 -1.47 -5.32
CA GLY A 93 14.07 -1.94 -6.31
C GLY A 93 15.12 -0.89 -6.69
N VAL A 94 14.77 0.39 -6.78
CA VAL A 94 15.72 1.44 -7.17
C VAL A 94 16.14 2.28 -5.98
N VAL A 95 15.21 2.96 -5.28
CA VAL A 95 15.57 3.93 -4.23
C VAL A 95 16.18 3.22 -3.02
N GLN A 96 15.48 2.27 -2.40
CA GLN A 96 15.98 1.54 -1.23
C GLN A 96 17.25 0.78 -1.54
N SER A 97 17.31 0.02 -2.64
CA SER A 97 18.51 -0.72 -3.04
C SER A 97 19.70 0.20 -3.29
N ARG A 98 19.49 1.39 -3.86
CA ARG A 98 20.54 2.38 -4.04
C ARG A 98 21.05 2.94 -2.72
N LEU A 99 20.14 3.23 -1.78
CA LEU A 99 20.50 3.67 -0.43
C LEU A 99 21.28 2.59 0.33
N ARG A 100 20.93 1.31 0.14
CA ARG A 100 21.64 0.16 0.73
C ARG A 100 23.08 0.02 0.27
N GLU A 101 23.48 0.62 -0.82
CA GLU A 101 24.89 0.65 -1.23
C GLU A 101 25.78 1.49 -0.29
N SER A 102 25.18 2.41 0.49
CA SER A 102 25.92 3.30 1.39
C SER A 102 25.38 3.39 2.82
N LEU A 103 24.16 2.93 3.05
CA LEU A 103 23.49 2.95 4.35
C LEU A 103 23.20 1.53 4.86
N SER A 104 23.10 1.37 6.16
CA SER A 104 22.53 0.16 6.76
C SER A 104 21.02 0.06 6.49
N ALA A 105 20.42 -1.10 6.77
CA ALA A 105 19.03 -1.40 6.41
C ALA A 105 18.05 -0.38 6.97
N ALA A 106 18.08 -0.12 8.28
CA ALA A 106 17.09 0.75 8.91
C ALA A 106 17.05 2.18 8.33
N PRO A 107 18.16 2.93 8.23
CA PRO A 107 18.11 4.26 7.63
C PRO A 107 17.74 4.23 6.13
N ALA A 108 18.13 3.19 5.37
CA ALA A 108 17.73 3.07 3.97
C ALA A 108 16.21 2.90 3.82
N ILE A 109 15.59 2.07 4.66
CA ILE A 109 14.15 1.87 4.70
C ILE A 109 13.43 3.17 5.08
N VAL A 110 13.89 3.86 6.14
CA VAL A 110 13.29 5.12 6.60
C VAL A 110 13.35 6.19 5.52
N VAL A 111 14.51 6.39 4.88
CA VAL A 111 14.67 7.40 3.83
C VAL A 111 13.83 7.04 2.60
N ALA A 112 13.82 5.77 2.17
CA ALA A 112 12.98 5.33 1.04
C ALA A 112 11.49 5.57 1.32
N SER A 113 11.03 5.30 2.55
CA SER A 113 9.65 5.55 2.97
C SER A 113 9.32 7.04 3.09
N ALA A 114 10.28 7.85 3.54
CA ALA A 114 10.15 9.31 3.58
C ALA A 114 10.10 9.94 2.18
N VAL A 115 10.60 9.27 1.14
CA VAL A 115 10.45 9.67 -0.26
C VAL A 115 9.15 9.16 -0.86
N PHE A 116 8.74 7.94 -0.51
CA PHE A 116 7.50 7.31 -0.99
C PHE A 116 6.25 8.11 -0.61
N ALA A 117 6.10 8.44 0.66
CA ALA A 117 4.85 9.03 1.15
C ALA A 117 4.55 10.42 0.52
N PRO A 118 5.48 11.38 0.46
CA PRO A 118 5.24 12.66 -0.21
C PRO A 118 5.01 12.56 -1.72
N ALA A 119 5.51 11.51 -2.40
CA ALA A 119 5.23 11.30 -3.82
C ALA A 119 3.73 11.13 -4.10
N HIS A 120 2.95 10.74 -3.09
CA HIS A 120 1.50 10.58 -3.19
C HIS A 120 0.71 11.87 -3.05
N VAL A 121 1.35 13.01 -2.74
CA VAL A 121 0.63 14.29 -2.58
C VAL A 121 -0.20 14.68 -3.80
N ILE A 122 0.25 14.30 -5.00
CA ILE A 122 -0.46 14.55 -6.27
C ILE A 122 -1.77 13.77 -6.40
N SER A 123 -1.92 12.67 -5.65
CA SER A 123 -3.13 11.84 -5.63
C SER A 123 -4.06 12.16 -4.45
N LEU A 124 -3.75 13.19 -3.66
CA LEU A 124 -4.54 13.62 -2.52
C LEU A 124 -5.41 14.83 -2.86
N SER A 125 -6.58 14.93 -2.23
CA SER A 125 -7.49 16.05 -2.36
C SER A 125 -8.23 16.33 -1.05
N GLY A 126 -8.61 17.60 -0.84
CA GLY A 126 -9.31 18.02 0.38
C GLY A 126 -8.42 18.08 1.62
N GLY A 127 -9.03 18.24 2.79
CA GLY A 127 -8.37 18.20 4.11
C GLY A 127 -7.45 19.37 4.47
N GLY A 128 -7.18 20.29 3.54
CA GLY A 128 -6.22 21.38 3.76
C GLY A 128 -4.80 20.87 4.06
N ALA A 129 -3.93 21.73 4.54
CA ALA A 129 -2.52 21.39 4.81
C ALA A 129 -2.37 20.32 5.92
N SER A 130 -3.19 20.40 6.97
CA SER A 130 -3.19 19.43 8.08
C SER A 130 -3.68 18.05 7.63
N GLY A 131 -4.77 17.99 6.84
CA GLY A 131 -5.28 16.74 6.32
C GLY A 131 -4.33 16.06 5.35
N VAL A 132 -3.63 16.84 4.49
CA VAL A 132 -2.57 16.33 3.61
C VAL A 132 -1.40 15.79 4.44
N ALA A 133 -0.94 16.51 5.46
CA ALA A 133 0.15 16.06 6.32
C ALA A 133 -0.19 14.74 7.05
N ILE A 134 -1.42 14.61 7.54
CA ILE A 134 -1.91 13.37 8.17
C ILE A 134 -1.95 12.22 7.13
N ALA A 135 -2.52 12.45 5.95
CA ALA A 135 -2.59 11.44 4.90
C ALA A 135 -1.19 10.93 4.50
N ILE A 136 -0.23 11.84 4.34
CA ILE A 136 1.18 11.48 4.09
C ILE A 136 1.75 10.69 5.27
N GLY A 137 1.51 11.13 6.50
CA GLY A 137 1.94 10.41 7.70
C GLY A 137 1.40 8.98 7.75
N LEU A 138 0.13 8.78 7.42
CA LEU A 138 -0.49 7.44 7.35
C LEU A 138 0.16 6.55 6.28
N LEU A 139 0.65 7.12 5.16
CA LEU A 139 1.33 6.37 4.09
C LEU A 139 2.76 5.95 4.46
N VAL A 140 3.41 6.62 5.42
CA VAL A 140 4.76 6.24 5.87
C VAL A 140 4.78 4.83 6.45
N PHE A 141 3.77 4.45 7.25
CA PHE A 141 3.77 3.17 7.95
C PHE A 141 3.66 1.96 7.02
N PRO A 142 2.71 1.89 6.06
CA PRO A 142 2.72 0.84 5.05
C PRO A 142 4.05 0.77 4.30
N SER A 143 4.60 1.92 3.92
CA SER A 143 5.88 2.00 3.23
C SER A 143 7.03 1.44 4.06
N LEU A 144 7.11 1.71 5.36
CA LEU A 144 8.11 1.10 6.24
C LEU A 144 8.00 -0.43 6.26
N LEU A 145 6.77 -0.96 6.39
CA LEU A 145 6.54 -2.41 6.40
C LEU A 145 6.93 -3.06 5.07
N PHE A 146 6.59 -2.45 3.94
CA PHE A 146 7.03 -2.93 2.62
C PHE A 146 8.55 -2.91 2.49
N GLY A 147 9.20 -1.85 2.98
CA GLY A 147 10.67 -1.75 3.01
C GLY A 147 11.32 -2.84 3.86
N VAL A 148 10.75 -3.16 5.04
CA VAL A 148 11.22 -4.25 5.92
C VAL A 148 11.05 -5.60 5.23
N VAL A 149 9.89 -5.86 4.61
CA VAL A 149 9.63 -7.13 3.91
C VAL A 149 10.58 -7.28 2.72
N TYR A 150 10.82 -6.22 1.95
CA TYR A 150 11.79 -6.27 0.85
C TYR A 150 13.20 -6.55 1.36
N GLU A 151 13.63 -5.89 2.43
CA GLU A 151 14.95 -6.14 3.04
C GLU A 151 15.11 -7.59 3.54
N TYR A 152 14.05 -8.13 4.15
CA TYR A 152 14.06 -9.48 4.70
C TYR A 152 14.01 -10.57 3.62
N THR A 153 13.23 -10.38 2.58
CA THR A 153 13.01 -11.41 1.55
C THR A 153 13.97 -11.29 0.37
N GLY A 154 14.53 -10.11 0.13
CA GLY A 154 15.30 -9.81 -1.08
C GLY A 154 14.49 -9.96 -2.37
N ASN A 155 13.16 -10.10 -2.30
CA ASN A 155 12.31 -10.46 -3.43
C ASN A 155 11.27 -9.38 -3.73
N LEU A 156 11.46 -8.69 -4.86
CA LEU A 156 10.56 -7.61 -5.29
C LEU A 156 9.13 -8.10 -5.57
N VAL A 157 8.97 -9.33 -6.03
CA VAL A 157 7.64 -9.89 -6.34
C VAL A 157 6.84 -10.11 -5.06
N VAL A 158 7.49 -10.56 -3.97
CA VAL A 158 6.83 -10.73 -2.67
C VAL A 158 6.26 -9.41 -2.16
N VAL A 159 7.06 -8.34 -2.18
CA VAL A 159 6.60 -7.04 -1.67
C VAL A 159 5.59 -6.39 -2.60
N ALA A 160 5.69 -6.56 -3.92
CA ALA A 160 4.68 -6.08 -4.87
C ALA A 160 3.33 -6.79 -4.68
N LEU A 161 3.34 -8.10 -4.43
CA LEU A 161 2.12 -8.85 -4.06
C LEU A 161 1.55 -8.38 -2.73
N MET A 162 2.38 -8.20 -1.71
CA MET A 162 1.97 -7.66 -0.41
C MET A 162 1.28 -6.31 -0.54
N HIS A 163 1.85 -5.39 -1.31
CA HIS A 163 1.30 -4.07 -1.59
C HIS A 163 -0.05 -4.16 -2.33
N ALA A 164 -0.10 -4.95 -3.40
CA ALA A 164 -1.33 -5.15 -4.16
C ALA A 164 -2.46 -5.75 -3.30
N LEU A 165 -2.14 -6.75 -2.47
CA LEU A 165 -3.08 -7.37 -1.53
C LEU A 165 -3.58 -6.35 -0.49
N TYR A 166 -2.68 -5.58 0.11
CA TYR A 166 -3.05 -4.53 1.07
C TYR A 166 -4.05 -3.53 0.47
N ASN A 167 -3.75 -2.98 -0.71
CA ASN A 167 -4.65 -2.06 -1.39
C ASN A 167 -5.97 -2.73 -1.82
N SER A 168 -5.93 -4.01 -2.19
CA SER A 168 -7.13 -4.78 -2.54
C SER A 168 -8.04 -5.00 -1.33
N ILE A 169 -7.47 -5.21 -0.12
CA ILE A 169 -8.24 -5.29 1.13
C ILE A 169 -8.97 -3.95 1.37
N LEU A 170 -8.27 -2.82 1.24
CA LEU A 170 -8.86 -1.49 1.41
C LEU A 170 -9.99 -1.22 0.41
N LEU A 171 -9.77 -1.54 -0.88
CA LEU A 171 -10.78 -1.35 -1.93
C LEU A 171 -11.98 -2.28 -1.76
N SER A 172 -11.76 -3.53 -1.31
CA SER A 172 -12.83 -4.48 -1.02
C SER A 172 -13.67 -4.03 0.17
N LEU A 173 -13.02 -3.52 1.22
CA LEU A 173 -13.72 -2.94 2.37
C LEU A 173 -14.54 -1.72 1.94
N LEU A 174 -13.96 -0.82 1.14
CA LEU A 174 -14.68 0.33 0.58
C LEU A 174 -15.91 -0.12 -0.19
N TYR A 175 -15.79 -1.15 -1.05
CA TYR A 175 -16.92 -1.71 -1.78
C TYR A 175 -18.02 -2.23 -0.85
N ILE A 176 -17.64 -2.99 0.18
CA ILE A 176 -18.59 -3.53 1.17
C ILE A 176 -19.33 -2.42 1.89
N VAL A 177 -18.63 -1.37 2.32
CA VAL A 177 -19.26 -0.21 2.99
C VAL A 177 -20.24 0.52 2.06
N ILE A 178 -19.91 0.68 0.79
CA ILE A 178 -20.80 1.35 -0.17
C ILE A 178 -22.02 0.47 -0.49
N ALA A 179 -21.81 -0.82 -0.73
CA ALA A 179 -22.86 -1.73 -1.20
C ALA A 179 -23.83 -2.14 -0.08
N TYR A 180 -23.33 -2.31 1.15
CA TYR A 180 -24.10 -2.91 2.25
C TYR A 180 -24.22 -2.00 3.48
N GLY A 181 -23.47 -0.88 3.54
CA GLY A 181 -23.49 0.03 4.69
C GLY A 181 -24.89 0.50 5.09
N PRO A 182 -25.74 0.98 4.17
CA PRO A 182 -27.11 1.40 4.49
C PRO A 182 -27.99 0.28 5.05
N GLU A 183 -27.81 -0.96 4.57
CA GLU A 183 -28.55 -2.13 5.07
C GLU A 183 -28.09 -2.51 6.47
N LEU A 184 -26.79 -2.45 6.74
CA LEU A 184 -26.22 -2.73 8.07
C LEU A 184 -26.64 -1.68 9.10
N GLU A 185 -26.67 -0.41 8.74
CA GLU A 185 -27.15 0.67 9.62
C GLU A 185 -28.63 0.48 9.94
N ASN A 186 -29.47 0.17 8.96
CA ASN A 186 -30.89 -0.10 9.17
C ASN A 186 -31.10 -1.34 10.04
N ALA A 187 -30.36 -2.42 9.84
CA ALA A 187 -30.43 -3.61 10.65
C ALA A 187 -30.04 -3.34 12.12
N ALA A 188 -28.98 -2.58 12.32
CA ALA A 188 -28.53 -2.17 13.67
C ALA A 188 -29.57 -1.27 14.37
N ALA A 189 -30.16 -0.31 13.66
CA ALA A 189 -31.18 0.59 14.19
C ALA A 189 -32.47 -0.15 14.57
N ASN A 190 -32.83 -1.20 13.84
CA ASN A 190 -34.02 -2.02 14.10
C ASN A 190 -33.78 -3.16 15.10
N GLY A 191 -32.61 -3.25 15.74
CA GLY A 191 -32.29 -4.29 16.72
C GLY A 191 -32.19 -5.71 16.13
N ALA A 192 -32.02 -5.82 14.82
CA ALA A 192 -31.85 -7.09 14.16
C ALA A 192 -30.49 -7.71 14.53
N THR A 193 -30.52 -8.88 15.17
CA THR A 193 -29.31 -9.69 15.38
C THR A 193 -28.82 -10.21 14.04
N LEU A 194 -27.62 -9.81 13.63
CA LEU A 194 -26.96 -10.27 12.38
C LEU A 194 -26.44 -11.71 12.46
N LEU A 195 -26.85 -12.48 13.48
CA LEU A 195 -26.49 -13.88 13.60
C LEU A 195 -27.65 -14.73 13.02
N PRO A 196 -27.40 -15.56 12.02
CA PRO A 196 -28.36 -16.58 11.58
C PRO A 196 -28.59 -17.55 12.76
N VAL A 197 -29.85 -17.72 13.16
CA VAL A 197 -30.28 -18.75 14.10
C VAL A 197 -30.21 -20.10 13.40
#